data_1f361f1e68d62fdb6321f776a20fa44e
#
_entry.id   1f361f1e68d62fdb6321f776a20fa44e
#
_cell.length_a   1.000
_cell.length_b   1.000
_cell.length_c   1.000
_cell.angle_alpha   90.00
_cell.angle_beta   90.00
_cell.angle_gamma   90.00
#
_symmetry.space_group_name_H-M   'P 1'
#
loop_
_entity.id
_entity.type
_entity.pdbx_description
1 polymer ?
#
loop_
_entity_poly.entity_id
_entity_poly.type
_entity_poly.pdbx_seq_one_letter_code
_entity_poly.pdbx_strand_id
1 'polypeptide(L)'
;ISPQICNSATLSTLHGCPPQEIERIATYLIQEKGLNTFIKCNPTLLGYEFARKTMDEMGYDYMVFGDFHFRDDLQYEDAVPMLTRLMKLSDELGLEFGVKITNTFPVDVTRNELPSEEMYMSGKALFPLSISLAAKLSAEFAGKLRISYSGGADYYNIDKIVGCGIWPVTMATTLLKTGGYQRFTQVADKVEGICPKKWERIDVDALKKLAADAITDGHHVKNIKPVPNRKSTKEVPLLDCFYAPCSEGCPIHQDIPQYVAPVSYTHLTLPTTPYV
;
A
#
# COMPACT_ATOMS: atom_id res chain seq x y z
N ILE A 1 27.56 8.46 -16.55
CA ILE A 1 26.19 7.94 -16.32
C ILE A 1 25.31 9.13 -16.02
N SER A 2 24.17 9.28 -16.75
CA SER A 2 23.22 10.35 -16.48
C SER A 2 22.59 10.15 -15.09
N PRO A 3 22.42 11.19 -14.26
CA PRO A 3 21.67 11.10 -13.01
C PRO A 3 20.15 10.98 -13.24
N GLN A 4 19.67 11.23 -14.45
CA GLN A 4 18.27 11.11 -14.82
C GLN A 4 17.95 9.66 -15.17
N ILE A 5 17.57 8.88 -14.16
CA ILE A 5 17.28 7.45 -14.30
C ILE A 5 15.79 7.12 -14.37
N CYS A 6 14.92 8.09 -14.06
CA CYS A 6 13.46 7.96 -14.18
C CYS A 6 12.84 9.30 -14.56
N ASN A 7 11.62 9.25 -15.07
CA ASN A 7 10.83 10.41 -15.48
C ASN A 7 9.55 10.58 -14.64
N SER A 8 9.43 9.86 -13.54
CA SER A 8 8.24 9.88 -12.69
C SER A 8 8.58 9.81 -11.21
N ALA A 9 7.71 10.38 -10.39
CA ALA A 9 7.79 10.32 -8.93
C ALA A 9 6.43 10.04 -8.30
N THR A 10 6.44 9.38 -7.16
CA THR A 10 5.26 9.26 -6.31
C THR A 10 5.51 10.03 -5.02
N LEU A 11 4.72 11.08 -4.78
CA LEU A 11 4.73 11.84 -3.53
C LEU A 11 3.96 11.06 -2.46
N SER A 12 4.65 10.71 -1.38
CA SER A 12 4.04 10.10 -0.20
C SER A 12 4.29 11.02 0.99
N THR A 13 3.23 11.59 1.52
CA THR A 13 3.27 12.46 2.69
C THR A 13 2.93 11.69 3.96
N LEU A 14 3.34 12.21 5.09
CA LEU A 14 2.93 11.71 6.40
C LEU A 14 1.44 12.02 6.65
N HIS A 15 0.83 11.32 7.61
CA HIS A 15 -0.47 11.65 8.14
C HIS A 15 -0.50 13.12 8.63
N GLY A 16 -1.61 13.81 8.43
CA GLY A 16 -1.77 15.21 8.83
C GLY A 16 -1.04 16.24 7.96
N CYS A 17 -0.50 15.84 6.79
CA CYS A 17 0.11 16.82 5.87
C CYS A 17 -0.98 17.72 5.25
N PRO A 18 -0.90 19.05 5.38
CA PRO A 18 -1.89 19.95 4.84
C PRO A 18 -2.02 19.86 3.30
N PRO A 19 -3.24 19.99 2.74
CA PRO A 19 -3.46 19.91 1.30
C PRO A 19 -2.62 20.92 0.49
N GLN A 20 -2.42 22.13 1.02
CA GLN A 20 -1.60 23.17 0.38
C GLN A 20 -0.12 22.76 0.28
N GLU A 21 0.38 22.04 1.27
CA GLU A 21 1.76 21.55 1.25
C GLU A 21 1.91 20.40 0.25
N ILE A 22 0.95 19.49 0.20
CA ILE A 22 0.91 18.41 -0.81
C ILE A 22 0.91 19.01 -2.21
N GLU A 23 0.05 19.99 -2.46
CA GLU A 23 -0.06 20.67 -3.74
C GLU A 23 1.24 21.40 -4.12
N ARG A 24 1.85 22.11 -3.17
CA ARG A 24 3.12 22.84 -3.36
C ARG A 24 4.24 21.89 -3.79
N ILE A 25 4.38 20.75 -3.11
CA ILE A 25 5.42 19.76 -3.43
C ILE A 25 5.14 19.13 -4.80
N ALA A 26 3.88 18.75 -5.07
CA ALA A 26 3.50 18.18 -6.36
C ALA A 26 3.75 19.17 -7.52
N THR A 27 3.38 20.44 -7.34
CA THR A 27 3.64 21.51 -8.30
C THR A 27 5.14 21.64 -8.59
N TYR A 28 5.99 21.63 -7.55
CA TYR A 28 7.43 21.66 -7.71
C TYR A 28 7.98 20.48 -8.54
N LEU A 29 7.47 19.27 -8.27
CA LEU A 29 7.88 18.08 -9.05
C LEU A 29 7.47 18.19 -10.52
N ILE A 30 6.30 18.72 -10.79
CA ILE A 30 5.76 18.88 -12.13
C ILE A 30 6.49 20.02 -12.87
N GLN A 31 6.53 21.24 -12.30
CA GLN A 31 7.04 22.44 -12.98
C GLN A 31 8.56 22.51 -13.00
N GLU A 32 9.21 22.29 -11.85
CA GLU A 32 10.66 22.51 -11.72
C GLU A 32 11.48 21.27 -12.07
N LYS A 33 10.91 20.08 -11.86
CA LYS A 33 11.62 18.83 -12.14
C LYS A 33 11.17 18.14 -13.42
N GLY A 34 10.04 18.56 -14.01
CA GLY A 34 9.50 17.97 -15.23
C GLY A 34 9.15 16.49 -15.08
N LEU A 35 8.63 16.09 -13.91
CA LEU A 35 8.34 14.69 -13.60
C LEU A 35 6.85 14.39 -13.73
N ASN A 36 6.53 13.26 -14.35
CA ASN A 36 5.23 12.64 -14.19
C ASN A 36 5.00 12.36 -12.70
N THR A 37 3.91 12.87 -12.13
CA THR A 37 3.76 12.91 -10.68
C THR A 37 2.50 12.18 -10.22
N PHE A 38 2.66 11.35 -9.20
CA PHE A 38 1.55 10.65 -8.56
C PHE A 38 1.49 11.02 -7.08
N ILE A 39 0.29 11.34 -6.56
CA ILE A 39 0.08 11.57 -5.12
C ILE A 39 -0.44 10.30 -4.49
N LYS A 40 0.24 9.82 -3.44
CA LYS A 40 -0.20 8.66 -2.70
C LYS A 40 -1.29 9.06 -1.71
N CYS A 41 -2.46 8.44 -1.86
CA CYS A 41 -3.64 8.70 -1.06
C CYS A 41 -3.79 7.69 0.08
N ASN A 42 -4.39 8.13 1.19
CA ASN A 42 -4.72 7.27 2.32
C ASN A 42 -6.14 6.70 2.19
N PRO A 43 -6.43 5.51 2.73
CA PRO A 43 -7.79 4.96 2.77
C PRO A 43 -8.77 5.85 3.53
N THR A 44 -8.26 6.73 4.40
CA THR A 44 -9.04 7.72 5.18
C THR A 44 -9.85 8.67 4.32
N LEU A 45 -9.48 8.90 3.05
CA LEU A 45 -10.27 9.66 2.06
C LEU A 45 -11.68 9.08 1.80
N LEU A 46 -11.93 7.84 2.19
CA LEU A 46 -13.27 7.25 2.13
C LEU A 46 -14.23 7.83 3.17
N GLY A 47 -13.69 8.38 4.27
CA GLY A 47 -14.41 8.79 5.45
C GLY A 47 -14.60 7.66 6.47
N TYR A 48 -14.71 8.02 7.75
CA TYR A 48 -14.77 7.08 8.87
C TYR A 48 -15.96 6.11 8.76
N GLU A 49 -17.15 6.64 8.50
CA GLU A 49 -18.38 5.85 8.43
C GLU A 49 -18.32 4.77 7.34
N PHE A 50 -17.79 5.12 6.17
CA PHE A 50 -17.62 4.14 5.10
C PHE A 50 -16.61 3.06 5.48
N ALA A 51 -15.48 3.45 6.05
CA ALA A 51 -14.45 2.50 6.47
C ALA A 51 -14.97 1.56 7.56
N ARG A 52 -15.67 2.10 8.58
CA ARG A 52 -16.23 1.30 9.66
C ARG A 52 -17.26 0.30 9.14
N LYS A 53 -18.22 0.79 8.36
CA LYS A 53 -19.23 -0.08 7.75
C LYS A 53 -18.62 -1.21 6.92
N THR A 54 -17.64 -0.87 6.07
CA THR A 54 -16.96 -1.88 5.25
C THR A 54 -16.24 -2.93 6.10
N MET A 55 -15.56 -2.51 7.18
CA MET A 55 -14.88 -3.44 8.07
C MET A 55 -15.88 -4.35 8.79
N ASP A 56 -17.01 -3.83 9.24
CA ASP A 56 -18.05 -4.60 9.91
C ASP A 56 -18.68 -5.63 8.96
N GLU A 57 -19.01 -5.24 7.73
CA GLU A 57 -19.54 -6.13 6.69
C GLU A 57 -18.56 -7.26 6.33
N MET A 58 -17.26 -7.00 6.41
CA MET A 58 -16.22 -8.01 6.21
C MET A 58 -16.01 -8.94 7.42
N GLY A 59 -16.67 -8.69 8.55
CA GLY A 59 -16.50 -9.44 9.79
C GLY A 59 -15.28 -8.99 10.61
N TYR A 60 -14.83 -7.77 10.43
CA TYR A 60 -13.77 -7.12 11.23
C TYR A 60 -14.34 -6.18 12.31
N ASP A 61 -15.53 -6.46 12.83
CA ASP A 61 -16.19 -5.72 13.90
C ASP A 61 -15.36 -5.62 15.19
N TYR A 62 -14.47 -6.59 15.40
CA TYR A 62 -13.53 -6.60 16.52
C TYR A 62 -12.33 -5.64 16.35
N MET A 63 -12.13 -5.08 15.17
CA MET A 63 -11.04 -4.13 14.93
C MET A 63 -11.43 -2.76 15.45
N VAL A 64 -10.52 -2.15 16.22
CA VAL A 64 -10.70 -0.81 16.76
C VAL A 64 -9.82 0.17 15.95
N PHE A 65 -10.39 1.28 15.57
CA PHE A 65 -9.70 2.44 15.01
C PHE A 65 -10.55 3.67 15.30
N GLY A 66 -9.86 4.75 15.70
CA GLY A 66 -10.51 6.04 15.96
C GLY A 66 -10.73 6.86 14.69
N ASP A 67 -11.41 7.99 14.84
CA ASP A 67 -11.65 8.97 13.76
C ASP A 67 -10.49 9.98 13.60
N PHE A 68 -9.47 9.91 14.46
CA PHE A 68 -8.36 10.85 14.48
C PHE A 68 -7.67 10.96 13.12
N HIS A 69 -7.22 9.84 12.55
CA HIS A 69 -6.58 9.85 11.24
C HIS A 69 -7.49 10.34 10.12
N PHE A 70 -8.80 10.11 10.23
CA PHE A 70 -9.76 10.60 9.24
C PHE A 70 -9.97 12.11 9.29
N ARG A 71 -9.78 12.73 10.45
CA ARG A 71 -9.88 14.19 10.60
C ARG A 71 -8.59 14.91 10.26
N ASP A 72 -7.45 14.27 10.55
CA ASP A 72 -6.13 14.87 10.36
C ASP A 72 -5.59 14.72 8.93
N ASP A 73 -5.96 13.65 8.24
CA ASP A 73 -5.53 13.40 6.87
C ASP A 73 -6.24 14.32 5.87
N LEU A 74 -5.71 14.34 4.65
CA LEU A 74 -6.33 15.03 3.51
C LEU A 74 -7.82 14.69 3.40
N GLN A 75 -8.67 15.70 3.45
CA GLN A 75 -10.12 15.54 3.30
C GLN A 75 -10.51 15.44 1.82
N TYR A 76 -11.62 14.75 1.55
CA TYR A 76 -12.08 14.54 0.17
C TYR A 76 -12.44 15.84 -0.54
N GLU A 77 -13.07 16.77 0.18
CA GLU A 77 -13.46 18.09 -0.30
C GLU A 77 -12.25 18.96 -0.70
N ASP A 78 -11.10 18.77 -0.05
CA ASP A 78 -9.84 19.43 -0.39
C ASP A 78 -9.08 18.69 -1.50
N ALA A 79 -9.17 17.37 -1.50
CA ALA A 79 -8.47 16.52 -2.47
C ALA A 79 -8.96 16.76 -3.89
N VAL A 80 -10.27 16.80 -4.12
CA VAL A 80 -10.86 16.91 -5.47
C VAL A 80 -10.42 18.20 -6.18
N PRO A 81 -10.57 19.40 -5.58
CA PRO A 81 -10.09 20.62 -6.22
C PRO A 81 -8.56 20.65 -6.43
N MET A 82 -7.78 20.16 -5.47
CA MET A 82 -6.34 20.06 -5.59
C MET A 82 -5.93 19.16 -6.77
N LEU A 83 -6.48 17.96 -6.85
CA LEU A 83 -6.20 17.02 -7.94
C LEU A 83 -6.61 17.61 -9.29
N THR A 84 -7.74 18.32 -9.35
CA THR A 84 -8.20 18.99 -10.58
C THR A 84 -7.18 20.03 -11.08
N ARG A 85 -6.64 20.86 -10.16
CA ARG A 85 -5.63 21.86 -10.53
C ARG A 85 -4.33 21.21 -11.01
N LEU A 86 -3.89 20.17 -10.32
CA LEU A 86 -2.65 19.45 -10.67
C LEU A 86 -2.78 18.67 -11.99
N MET A 87 -3.94 18.07 -12.27
CA MET A 87 -4.22 17.47 -13.57
C MET A 87 -4.10 18.49 -14.69
N LYS A 88 -4.75 19.65 -14.54
CA LYS A 88 -4.69 20.73 -15.51
C LYS A 88 -3.26 21.23 -15.74
N LEU A 89 -2.51 21.45 -14.67
CA LEU A 89 -1.10 21.88 -14.74
C LEU A 89 -0.23 20.87 -15.51
N SER A 90 -0.41 19.59 -15.23
CA SER A 90 0.34 18.53 -15.90
C SER A 90 -0.01 18.43 -17.37
N ASP A 91 -1.28 18.53 -17.73
CA ASP A 91 -1.75 18.53 -19.12
C ASP A 91 -1.14 19.72 -19.92
N GLU A 92 -1.08 20.90 -19.32
CA GLU A 92 -0.48 22.09 -19.92
C GLU A 92 1.03 21.90 -20.21
N LEU A 93 1.72 21.10 -19.41
CA LEU A 93 3.15 20.80 -19.55
C LEU A 93 3.44 19.50 -20.32
N GLY A 94 2.41 18.78 -20.76
CA GLY A 94 2.56 17.51 -21.47
C GLY A 94 3.08 16.38 -20.58
N LEU A 95 2.82 16.45 -19.27
CA LEU A 95 3.22 15.46 -18.28
C LEU A 95 2.01 14.63 -17.81
N GLU A 96 2.29 13.43 -17.32
CA GLU A 96 1.27 12.59 -16.72
C GLU A 96 1.09 12.91 -15.22
N PHE A 97 -0.15 12.97 -14.79
CA PHE A 97 -0.52 13.11 -13.39
C PHE A 97 -1.51 12.05 -12.97
N GLY A 98 -1.44 11.65 -11.70
CA GLY A 98 -2.36 10.69 -11.15
C GLY A 98 -2.25 10.53 -9.65
N VAL A 99 -2.91 9.51 -9.13
CA VAL A 99 -2.84 9.12 -7.72
C VAL A 99 -2.31 7.71 -7.57
N LYS A 100 -1.65 7.44 -6.45
CA LYS A 100 -1.32 6.09 -6.02
C LYS A 100 -2.21 5.69 -4.85
N ILE A 101 -2.94 4.62 -5.00
CA ILE A 101 -3.90 4.10 -4.02
C ILE A 101 -3.42 2.74 -3.53
N THR A 102 -3.18 2.51 -2.23
CA THR A 102 -3.25 3.38 -1.05
C THR A 102 -2.02 3.18 -0.15
N ASN A 103 -1.92 3.98 0.93
CA ASN A 103 -1.14 3.59 2.10
C ASN A 103 -1.83 2.44 2.85
N THR A 104 -1.17 1.92 3.89
CA THR A 104 -1.76 0.98 4.85
C THR A 104 -2.82 1.69 5.70
N PHE A 105 -3.72 0.92 6.31
CA PHE A 105 -4.79 1.44 7.14
C PHE A 105 -4.44 1.30 8.62
N PRO A 106 -4.39 2.38 9.41
CA PRO A 106 -4.06 2.33 10.82
C PRO A 106 -5.21 1.71 11.63
N VAL A 107 -4.85 0.87 12.59
CA VAL A 107 -5.77 0.22 13.55
C VAL A 107 -5.10 0.13 14.90
N ASP A 108 -5.89 0.22 15.97
CA ASP A 108 -5.39 0.21 17.33
C ASP A 108 -4.94 -1.20 17.75
N VAL A 109 -3.86 -1.28 18.53
CA VAL A 109 -3.43 -2.51 19.19
C VAL A 109 -4.24 -2.66 20.48
N THR A 110 -5.13 -3.63 20.52
CA THR A 110 -6.03 -3.82 21.67
C THR A 110 -5.77 -5.11 22.45
N ARG A 111 -4.97 -6.03 21.91
CA ARG A 111 -4.73 -7.36 22.49
C ARG A 111 -3.24 -7.71 22.57
N ASN A 112 -2.36 -6.71 22.65
CA ASN A 112 -0.90 -6.88 22.68
C ASN A 112 -0.35 -7.64 21.45
N GLU A 113 -0.93 -7.41 20.28
CA GLU A 113 -0.48 -8.01 19.02
C GLU A 113 0.93 -7.54 18.66
N LEU A 114 1.25 -6.28 18.97
CA LEU A 114 2.54 -5.64 18.77
C LEU A 114 2.90 -4.76 20.00
N PRO A 115 4.18 -4.47 20.23
CA PRO A 115 4.62 -3.55 21.29
C PRO A 115 4.50 -2.07 20.84
N SER A 116 3.31 -1.68 20.39
CA SER A 116 2.97 -0.33 19.90
C SER A 116 1.50 -0.07 20.17
N GLU A 117 1.08 1.19 20.14
CA GLU A 117 -0.32 1.58 20.31
C GLU A 117 -1.14 1.30 19.03
N GLU A 118 -0.48 1.42 17.87
CA GLU A 118 -1.09 1.20 16.57
C GLU A 118 -0.36 0.13 15.76
N MET A 119 -1.10 -0.49 14.86
CA MET A 119 -0.59 -1.36 13.81
C MET A 119 -1.26 -1.00 12.47
N TYR A 120 -0.74 -1.56 11.38
CA TYR A 120 -1.20 -1.20 10.05
C TYR A 120 -1.77 -2.41 9.30
N MET A 121 -3.03 -2.33 8.93
CA MET A 121 -3.67 -3.32 8.08
C MET A 121 -3.14 -3.20 6.65
N SER A 122 -2.75 -4.32 6.06
CA SER A 122 -2.20 -4.41 4.71
C SER A 122 -2.58 -5.71 4.01
N GLY A 123 -2.19 -5.84 2.75
CA GLY A 123 -2.45 -7.02 1.92
C GLY A 123 -3.93 -7.20 1.61
N LYS A 124 -4.37 -8.44 1.46
CA LYS A 124 -5.71 -8.76 0.97
C LYS A 124 -6.87 -8.14 1.75
N ALA A 125 -6.72 -7.91 3.05
CA ALA A 125 -7.75 -7.28 3.88
C ALA A 125 -7.91 -5.78 3.59
N LEU A 126 -6.87 -5.13 3.09
CA LEU A 126 -6.91 -3.72 2.69
C LEU A 126 -7.59 -3.52 1.32
N PHE A 127 -7.64 -4.56 0.49
CA PHE A 127 -8.12 -4.46 -0.88
C PHE A 127 -9.51 -3.82 -1.01
N PRO A 128 -10.55 -4.22 -0.23
CA PRO A 128 -11.87 -3.61 -0.34
C PRO A 128 -11.89 -2.10 -0.10
N LEU A 129 -11.14 -1.59 0.88
CA LEU A 129 -11.02 -0.15 1.10
C LEU A 129 -10.26 0.53 -0.05
N SER A 130 -9.14 -0.05 -0.47
CA SER A 130 -8.32 0.54 -1.53
C SER A 130 -9.05 0.61 -2.86
N ILE A 131 -9.74 -0.47 -3.25
CA ILE A 131 -10.46 -0.49 -4.53
C ILE A 131 -11.73 0.38 -4.49
N SER A 132 -12.36 0.53 -3.32
CA SER A 132 -13.47 1.47 -3.12
C SER A 132 -13.03 2.92 -3.27
N LEU A 133 -11.85 3.28 -2.76
CA LEU A 133 -11.29 4.61 -2.98
C LEU A 133 -10.95 4.85 -4.45
N ALA A 134 -10.41 3.84 -5.13
CA ALA A 134 -10.17 3.90 -6.56
C ALA A 134 -11.47 4.15 -7.33
N ALA A 135 -12.54 3.44 -7.00
CA ALA A 135 -13.85 3.60 -7.61
C ALA A 135 -14.46 4.99 -7.35
N LYS A 136 -14.35 5.50 -6.11
CA LYS A 136 -14.82 6.82 -5.71
C LYS A 136 -14.15 7.92 -6.52
N LEU A 137 -12.81 7.93 -6.56
CA LEU A 137 -12.04 8.92 -7.33
C LEU A 137 -12.24 8.76 -8.85
N SER A 138 -12.32 7.55 -9.37
CA SER A 138 -12.56 7.33 -10.80
C SER A 138 -13.94 7.83 -11.23
N ALA A 139 -14.96 7.70 -10.39
CA ALA A 139 -16.28 8.25 -10.65
C ALA A 139 -16.26 9.78 -10.67
N GLU A 140 -15.59 10.41 -9.70
CA GLU A 140 -15.44 11.88 -9.58
C GLU A 140 -14.80 12.47 -10.84
N PHE A 141 -13.74 11.86 -11.33
CA PHE A 141 -12.99 12.33 -12.49
C PHE A 141 -13.40 11.66 -13.80
N ALA A 142 -14.55 11.00 -13.85
CA ALA A 142 -15.08 10.32 -15.03
C ALA A 142 -14.04 9.39 -15.71
N GLY A 143 -13.23 8.69 -14.93
CA GLY A 143 -12.19 7.78 -15.40
C GLY A 143 -10.93 8.44 -15.97
N LYS A 144 -10.83 9.76 -15.93
CA LYS A 144 -9.67 10.51 -16.51
C LYS A 144 -8.48 10.63 -15.57
N LEU A 145 -8.67 10.49 -14.26
CA LEU A 145 -7.57 10.50 -13.29
C LEU A 145 -6.84 9.15 -13.35
N ARG A 146 -5.56 9.19 -13.68
CA ARG A 146 -4.74 7.97 -13.71
C ARG A 146 -4.50 7.44 -12.31
N ILE A 147 -4.64 6.12 -12.14
CA ILE A 147 -4.41 5.44 -10.88
C ILE A 147 -3.25 4.45 -11.02
N SER A 148 -2.24 4.61 -10.17
CA SER A 148 -1.26 3.59 -9.81
C SER A 148 -1.78 2.87 -8.57
N TYR A 149 -1.76 1.54 -8.56
CA TYR A 149 -2.40 0.79 -7.48
C TYR A 149 -1.39 0.16 -6.51
N SER A 150 -1.72 0.24 -5.24
CA SER A 150 -1.01 -0.42 -4.13
C SER A 150 -2.01 -0.61 -2.98
N GLY A 151 -2.38 -1.82 -2.66
CA GLY A 151 -3.35 -2.06 -1.58
C GLY A 151 -4.04 -3.41 -1.74
N GLY A 152 -3.30 -4.49 -1.46
CA GLY A 152 -3.84 -5.83 -1.45
C GLY A 152 -4.00 -6.49 -2.82
N ALA A 153 -3.30 -6.00 -3.85
CA ALA A 153 -3.21 -6.71 -5.12
C ALA A 153 -2.51 -8.07 -4.95
N ASP A 154 -3.10 -9.10 -5.55
CA ASP A 154 -2.57 -10.45 -5.56
C ASP A 154 -3.02 -11.21 -6.82
N TYR A 155 -2.69 -12.49 -6.90
CA TYR A 155 -3.03 -13.34 -8.04
C TYR A 155 -4.54 -13.40 -8.33
N TYR A 156 -5.41 -13.26 -7.32
CA TYR A 156 -6.86 -13.47 -7.48
C TYR A 156 -7.61 -12.21 -7.95
N ASN A 157 -6.95 -11.05 -7.92
CA ASN A 157 -7.58 -9.77 -8.28
C ASN A 157 -6.82 -8.93 -9.30
N ILE A 158 -5.58 -9.29 -9.64
CA ILE A 158 -4.71 -8.48 -10.51
C ILE A 158 -5.29 -8.30 -11.92
N ASP A 159 -5.87 -9.33 -12.51
CA ASP A 159 -6.50 -9.28 -13.82
C ASP A 159 -7.71 -8.34 -13.85
N LYS A 160 -8.50 -8.33 -12.78
CA LYS A 160 -9.64 -7.43 -12.60
C LYS A 160 -9.20 -5.97 -12.46
N ILE A 161 -8.13 -5.73 -11.67
CA ILE A 161 -7.56 -4.38 -11.49
C ILE A 161 -7.06 -3.83 -12.83
N VAL A 162 -6.24 -4.61 -13.53
CA VAL A 162 -5.68 -4.21 -14.84
C VAL A 162 -6.77 -4.09 -15.90
N GLY A 163 -7.75 -5.00 -15.87
CA GLY A 163 -8.92 -4.98 -16.77
C GLY A 163 -9.78 -3.72 -16.62
N CYS A 164 -9.80 -3.09 -15.44
CA CYS A 164 -10.44 -1.78 -15.25
C CYS A 164 -9.59 -0.59 -15.78
N GLY A 165 -8.42 -0.83 -16.34
CA GLY A 165 -7.52 0.23 -16.82
C GLY A 165 -6.60 0.81 -15.74
N ILE A 166 -6.43 0.14 -14.62
CA ILE A 166 -5.56 0.57 -13.52
C ILE A 166 -4.19 -0.09 -13.65
N TRP A 167 -3.17 0.71 -13.89
CA TRP A 167 -1.76 0.33 -13.90
C TRP A 167 -0.85 1.58 -13.81
N PRO A 168 0.38 1.51 -13.27
CA PRO A 168 1.05 0.30 -12.76
C PRO A 168 0.47 -0.20 -11.44
N VAL A 169 0.66 -1.49 -11.16
CA VAL A 169 0.27 -2.13 -9.89
C VAL A 169 1.54 -2.54 -9.13
N THR A 170 1.59 -2.21 -7.85
CA THR A 170 2.69 -2.61 -6.95
C THR A 170 2.19 -3.58 -5.90
N MET A 171 3.03 -4.56 -5.57
CA MET A 171 2.75 -5.60 -4.58
C MET A 171 3.90 -5.71 -3.59
N ALA A 172 3.57 -5.85 -2.31
CA ALA A 172 4.55 -6.13 -1.26
C ALA A 172 4.14 -7.40 -0.48
N THR A 173 3.00 -7.39 0.20
CA THR A 173 2.56 -8.49 1.08
C THR A 173 2.50 -9.84 0.35
N THR A 174 2.13 -9.85 -0.93
CA THR A 174 2.06 -11.07 -1.74
C THR A 174 3.44 -11.72 -1.89
N LEU A 175 4.49 -10.93 -2.04
CA LEU A 175 5.86 -11.37 -2.23
C LEU A 175 6.54 -11.82 -0.93
N LEU A 176 6.07 -11.32 0.21
CA LEU A 176 6.58 -11.69 1.53
C LEU A 176 6.04 -13.05 2.00
N LYS A 177 5.13 -13.66 1.25
CA LYS A 177 4.57 -14.98 1.54
C LYS A 177 5.35 -16.08 0.81
N THR A 178 5.09 -17.32 1.19
CA THR A 178 5.64 -18.51 0.53
C THR A 178 5.49 -18.43 -0.99
N GLY A 179 6.56 -18.68 -1.71
CA GLY A 179 6.67 -18.52 -3.16
C GLY A 179 7.40 -17.23 -3.57
N GLY A 180 7.49 -16.23 -2.71
CA GLY A 180 8.31 -15.04 -2.90
C GLY A 180 8.18 -14.42 -4.30
N TYR A 181 9.32 -14.10 -4.90
CA TYR A 181 9.39 -13.49 -6.23
C TYR A 181 8.89 -14.39 -7.38
N GLN A 182 8.82 -15.71 -7.20
CA GLN A 182 8.23 -16.61 -8.22
C GLN A 182 6.77 -16.31 -8.49
N ARG A 183 6.08 -15.66 -7.55
CA ARG A 183 4.69 -15.20 -7.76
C ARG A 183 4.57 -14.15 -8.84
N PHE A 184 5.64 -13.42 -9.16
CA PHE A 184 5.62 -12.46 -10.26
C PHE A 184 5.38 -13.13 -11.61
N THR A 185 5.96 -14.29 -11.85
CA THR A 185 5.70 -15.05 -13.09
C THR A 185 4.20 -15.36 -13.20
N GLN A 186 3.62 -15.92 -12.15
CA GLN A 186 2.19 -16.24 -12.12
C GLN A 186 1.29 -15.02 -12.35
N VAL A 187 1.67 -13.89 -11.75
CA VAL A 187 0.93 -12.63 -11.90
C VAL A 187 1.11 -12.05 -13.30
N ALA A 188 2.31 -12.11 -13.87
CA ALA A 188 2.59 -11.65 -15.23
C ALA A 188 1.81 -12.45 -16.26
N ASP A 189 1.84 -13.79 -16.15
CA ASP A 189 1.08 -14.69 -17.02
C ASP A 189 -0.42 -14.37 -16.99
N LYS A 190 -0.94 -14.04 -15.80
CA LYS A 190 -2.37 -13.74 -15.63
C LYS A 190 -2.81 -12.43 -16.26
N VAL A 191 -1.92 -11.45 -16.41
CA VAL A 191 -2.21 -10.17 -17.06
C VAL A 191 -1.68 -10.07 -18.48
N GLU A 192 -1.06 -11.15 -18.99
CA GLU A 192 -0.61 -11.20 -20.37
C GLU A 192 -1.79 -11.03 -21.33
N GLY A 193 -1.65 -10.09 -22.25
CA GLY A 193 -2.71 -9.75 -23.21
C GLY A 193 -3.83 -8.85 -22.69
N ILE A 194 -3.91 -8.59 -21.38
CA ILE A 194 -4.90 -7.67 -20.78
C ILE A 194 -4.29 -6.27 -20.62
N CYS A 195 -3.01 -6.19 -20.25
CA CYS A 195 -2.36 -4.92 -19.98
C CYS A 195 -2.22 -4.10 -21.28
N PRO A 196 -2.84 -2.91 -21.36
CA PRO A 196 -2.77 -2.09 -22.57
C PRO A 196 -1.37 -1.51 -22.75
N LYS A 197 -0.96 -1.31 -24.01
CA LYS A 197 0.34 -0.69 -24.34
C LYS A 197 0.39 0.80 -23.98
N LYS A 198 -0.76 1.44 -23.94
CA LYS A 198 -0.91 2.86 -23.60
C LYS A 198 -2.10 3.02 -22.68
N TRP A 199 -1.94 3.85 -21.67
CA TRP A 199 -3.05 4.22 -20.80
C TRP A 199 -4.02 5.15 -21.53
N GLU A 200 -5.33 4.90 -21.39
CA GLU A 200 -6.37 5.72 -21.99
C GLU A 200 -7.30 6.30 -20.92
N ARG A 201 -7.97 5.44 -20.18
CA ARG A 201 -8.90 5.81 -19.12
C ARG A 201 -9.25 4.60 -18.25
N ILE A 202 -9.86 4.86 -17.13
CA ILE A 202 -10.40 3.83 -16.24
C ILE A 202 -11.84 3.52 -16.62
N ASP A 203 -12.20 2.24 -16.68
CA ASP A 203 -13.59 1.78 -16.76
C ASP A 203 -14.25 1.94 -15.38
N VAL A 204 -15.02 3.01 -15.23
CA VAL A 204 -15.66 3.39 -13.97
C VAL A 204 -16.70 2.37 -13.52
N ASP A 205 -17.46 1.81 -14.46
CA ASP A 205 -18.56 0.87 -14.12
C ASP A 205 -17.99 -0.49 -13.72
N ALA A 206 -17.02 -1.00 -14.47
CA ALA A 206 -16.30 -2.21 -14.09
C ALA A 206 -15.62 -2.06 -12.72
N LEU A 207 -15.03 -0.90 -12.45
CA LEU A 207 -14.34 -0.62 -11.18
C LEU A 207 -15.32 -0.51 -10.00
N LYS A 208 -16.47 0.13 -10.18
CA LYS A 208 -17.54 0.18 -9.17
C LYS A 208 -18.03 -1.22 -8.82
N LYS A 209 -18.23 -2.06 -9.84
CA LYS A 209 -18.62 -3.46 -9.63
C LYS A 209 -17.55 -4.22 -8.86
N LEU A 210 -16.28 -4.09 -9.26
CA LEU A 210 -15.16 -4.73 -8.56
C LEU A 210 -15.08 -4.30 -7.09
N ALA A 211 -15.32 -3.03 -6.81
CA ALA A 211 -15.31 -2.50 -5.44
C ALA A 211 -16.47 -3.08 -4.60
N ALA A 212 -17.66 -3.18 -5.16
CA ALA A 212 -18.82 -3.79 -4.49
C ALA A 212 -18.60 -5.29 -4.22
N ASP A 213 -18.13 -6.03 -5.22
CA ASP A 213 -17.85 -7.46 -5.11
C ASP A 213 -16.77 -7.75 -4.07
N ALA A 214 -15.78 -6.86 -3.94
CA ALA A 214 -14.64 -7.03 -3.02
C ALA A 214 -15.05 -7.04 -1.54
N ILE A 215 -16.10 -6.32 -1.16
CA ILE A 215 -16.56 -6.24 0.25
C ILE A 215 -17.11 -7.59 0.71
N THR A 216 -17.78 -8.31 -0.19
CA THR A 216 -18.42 -9.60 0.12
C THR A 216 -17.58 -10.82 -0.22
N ASP A 217 -16.43 -10.63 -0.88
CA ASP A 217 -15.53 -11.72 -1.26
C ASP A 217 -14.72 -12.21 -0.05
N GLY A 218 -15.02 -13.42 0.42
CA GLY A 218 -14.32 -14.08 1.53
C GLY A 218 -12.81 -14.24 1.32
N HIS A 219 -12.30 -14.11 0.08
CA HIS A 219 -10.86 -14.07 -0.17
C HIS A 219 -10.16 -12.94 0.61
N HIS A 220 -10.81 -11.80 0.78
CA HIS A 220 -10.24 -10.64 1.45
C HIS A 220 -10.29 -10.72 2.99
N VAL A 221 -11.00 -11.69 3.54
CA VAL A 221 -11.05 -11.92 4.98
C VAL A 221 -9.81 -12.69 5.45
N LYS A 222 -9.20 -12.22 6.54
CA LYS A 222 -8.09 -12.90 7.23
C LYS A 222 -8.62 -13.53 8.51
N ASN A 223 -8.21 -14.76 8.77
CA ASN A 223 -8.50 -15.42 10.04
C ASN A 223 -7.86 -14.66 11.21
N ILE A 224 -8.59 -14.56 12.32
CA ILE A 224 -8.06 -14.04 13.58
C ILE A 224 -6.99 -14.99 14.07
N LYS A 225 -5.81 -14.44 14.38
CA LYS A 225 -4.73 -15.21 14.98
C LYS A 225 -4.86 -15.20 16.50
N PRO A 226 -4.53 -16.32 17.18
CA PRO A 226 -4.49 -16.34 18.63
C PRO A 226 -3.47 -15.32 19.17
N VAL A 227 -3.78 -14.72 20.32
CA VAL A 227 -2.92 -13.75 20.99
C VAL A 227 -2.42 -14.36 22.31
N PRO A 228 -1.14 -14.18 22.63
CA PRO A 228 -0.09 -13.55 21.83
C PRO A 228 0.25 -14.37 20.58
N ASN A 229 0.50 -13.70 19.46
CA ASN A 229 0.87 -14.34 18.19
C ASN A 229 2.35 -14.78 18.20
N ARG A 230 2.74 -15.55 19.22
CA ARG A 230 4.11 -16.05 19.41
C ARG A 230 4.14 -17.55 19.18
N LYS A 231 5.17 -18.04 18.55
CA LYS A 231 5.42 -19.47 18.36
C LYS A 231 5.85 -20.19 19.66
N SER A 232 6.33 -19.43 20.63
CA SER A 232 6.71 -19.94 21.95
C SER A 232 6.17 -19.01 23.04
N THR A 233 5.58 -19.60 24.09
CA THR A 233 5.13 -18.90 25.31
C THR A 233 6.19 -18.92 26.42
N LYS A 234 7.30 -19.62 26.21
CA LYS A 234 8.41 -19.67 27.16
C LYS A 234 9.37 -18.53 26.87
N GLU A 235 9.81 -17.87 27.94
CA GLU A 235 10.96 -17.01 27.88
C GLU A 235 12.19 -17.87 27.51
N VAL A 236 12.87 -17.49 26.45
CA VAL A 236 14.07 -18.19 26.00
C VAL A 236 15.26 -17.39 26.53
N PRO A 237 16.13 -18.00 27.35
CA PRO A 237 17.33 -17.31 27.84
C PRO A 237 18.22 -16.95 26.66
N LEU A 238 18.91 -15.81 26.80
CA LEU A 238 19.97 -15.41 25.86
C LEU A 238 21.06 -16.48 25.89
N LEU A 239 21.28 -17.12 24.79
CA LEU A 239 22.36 -18.09 24.58
C LEU A 239 23.30 -17.57 23.51
N ASP A 240 24.58 -17.52 23.84
CA ASP A 240 25.61 -17.27 22.82
C ASP A 240 25.70 -18.50 21.93
N CYS A 241 25.48 -18.32 20.66
CA CYS A 241 25.56 -19.38 19.66
C CYS A 241 26.93 -19.29 18.97
N PHE A 242 27.89 -20.12 19.43
CA PHE A 242 29.22 -20.21 18.82
C PHE A 242 29.19 -20.94 17.48
N TYR A 243 28.17 -21.73 17.23
CA TYR A 243 27.91 -22.41 15.99
C TYR A 243 26.58 -21.94 15.42
N ALA A 244 26.62 -21.37 14.24
CA ALA A 244 25.44 -20.76 13.60
C ALA A 244 24.97 -21.61 12.39
N PRO A 245 24.26 -22.73 12.61
CA PRO A 245 23.79 -23.59 11.53
C PRO A 245 22.82 -22.86 10.60
N CYS A 246 22.18 -21.79 11.08
CA CYS A 246 21.35 -20.91 10.26
C CYS A 246 22.16 -20.13 9.22
N SER A 247 23.40 -19.73 9.52
CA SER A 247 24.31 -19.09 8.56
C SER A 247 24.88 -20.09 7.56
N GLU A 248 25.23 -21.29 8.02
CA GLU A 248 25.76 -22.35 7.15
C GLU A 248 24.69 -22.89 6.18
N GLY A 249 23.46 -23.04 6.66
CA GLY A 249 22.33 -23.48 5.83
C GLY A 249 21.77 -22.39 4.91
N CYS A 250 22.27 -21.17 5.02
CA CYS A 250 21.83 -20.05 4.18
C CYS A 250 22.59 -20.05 2.84
N PRO A 251 21.90 -20.08 1.68
CA PRO A 251 22.57 -20.08 0.38
C PRO A 251 23.48 -18.89 0.11
N ILE A 252 23.28 -17.77 0.82
CA ILE A 252 24.08 -16.55 0.72
C ILE A 252 24.98 -16.32 1.95
N HIS A 253 25.09 -17.29 2.84
CA HIS A 253 25.88 -17.22 4.08
C HIS A 253 25.61 -15.98 4.92
N GLN A 254 24.34 -15.59 5.03
CA GLN A 254 23.93 -14.42 5.80
C GLN A 254 24.28 -14.59 7.28
N ASP A 255 24.91 -13.58 7.88
CA ASP A 255 25.23 -13.59 9.31
C ASP A 255 23.99 -13.32 10.17
N ILE A 256 23.15 -14.32 10.34
CA ILE A 256 21.89 -14.24 11.08
C ILE A 256 22.12 -13.91 12.56
N PRO A 257 23.14 -14.48 13.26
CA PRO A 257 23.43 -14.10 14.64
C PRO A 257 23.69 -12.60 14.81
N GLN A 258 24.35 -11.96 13.86
CA GLN A 258 24.62 -10.51 13.91
C GLN A 258 23.35 -9.66 13.79
N TYR A 259 22.29 -10.17 13.15
CA TYR A 259 21.00 -9.49 13.15
C TYR A 259 20.18 -9.72 14.42
N VAL A 260 20.30 -10.90 15.00
CA VAL A 260 19.52 -11.27 16.19
C VAL A 260 20.08 -10.61 17.45
N ALA A 261 21.42 -10.55 17.59
CA ALA A 261 22.08 -9.97 18.75
C ALA A 261 21.67 -8.50 19.02
N PRO A 262 21.67 -7.56 18.04
CA PRO A 262 21.20 -6.19 18.26
C PRO A 262 19.74 -6.08 18.66
N VAL A 263 18.89 -6.97 18.16
CA VAL A 263 17.45 -6.99 18.50
C VAL A 263 17.22 -7.37 19.96
N SER A 264 18.07 -8.22 20.52
CA SER A 264 18.00 -8.61 21.93
C SER A 264 18.50 -7.54 22.89
N TYR A 265 19.34 -6.61 22.40
CA TYR A 265 19.84 -5.45 23.14
C TYR A 265 19.16 -4.18 22.60
N THR A 266 18.06 -3.79 23.14
CA THR A 266 17.14 -2.73 22.70
C THR A 266 17.74 -1.36 22.30
N HIS A 267 19.06 -1.22 22.20
CA HIS A 267 19.78 0.04 21.94
C HIS A 267 20.76 -0.01 20.77
N LEU A 268 20.82 -1.10 20.02
CA LEU A 268 21.72 -1.19 18.88
C LEU A 268 20.94 -0.98 17.58
N THR A 269 21.42 -0.06 16.76
CA THR A 269 20.94 0.09 15.39
C THR A 269 21.37 -1.12 14.57
N LEU A 270 20.42 -1.80 13.96
CA LEU A 270 20.71 -2.83 12.97
C LEU A 270 21.49 -2.19 11.81
N PRO A 271 22.51 -2.86 11.26
CA PRO A 271 23.09 -2.44 10.00
C PRO A 271 21.99 -2.41 8.94
N THR A 272 21.78 -1.24 8.34
CA THR A 272 20.65 -0.99 7.43
C THR A 272 20.84 -1.63 6.05
N THR A 273 22.02 -2.12 5.75
CA THR A 273 22.31 -2.87 4.52
C THR A 273 23.37 -3.93 4.79
N PRO A 274 23.16 -5.18 4.40
CA PRO A 274 24.26 -6.09 4.20
C PRO A 274 25.13 -5.50 3.08
N TYR A 275 26.43 -5.41 3.31
CA TYR A 275 27.35 -5.15 2.22
C TYR A 275 27.23 -6.30 1.23
N VAL A 276 26.67 -6.04 0.06
CA VAL A 276 26.72 -6.92 -1.09
C VAL A 276 28.01 -6.66 -1.84
#